data_2fc94581ffc9d150bbd180fe10242ee4
#
_entry.id   2fc94581ffc9d150bbd180fe10242ee4
#
_cell.length_a   1.000
_cell.length_b   1.000
_cell.length_c   1.000
_cell.angle_alpha   90.00
_cell.angle_beta   90.00
_cell.angle_gamma   90.00
#
_symmetry.space_group_name_H-M   'P 1'
#
loop_
_entity.id
_entity.type
_entity.pdbx_description
1 polymer ?
#
loop_
_entity_poly.entity_id
_entity_poly.type
_entity_poly.pdbx_seq_one_letter_code
_entity_poly.pdbx_strand_id
1 'polypeptide(L)'
;MTDTIEKVASTNPPTKQATRYLGNCTFIVMAWHQRLLEIKNKAQQLQGEDGEENSAYLQFFRTTISASDAAKLKRCQHMDDVAMQPAFIALWQQVEPTLIKSTANHSAYNHKVSDNAFAAWLAVAWVLSQVRTVDDRYLVASAGKSKRQLNNTLACVAGQRQDDGDRPLITPLRFEKLVSARDPNNFVSLLARMVAQLQQQGQAINVVWLANDILHWFADYQGSNYRTPKDKLTVQWSLTYYQMYSD
;
A
#
# COMPACT_ATOMS: atom_id res chain seq x y z
N MET A 1 28.08 -43.36 4.29
CA MET A 1 28.52 -42.01 3.90
C MET A 1 27.28 -41.23 3.51
N THR A 2 26.77 -40.46 4.47
CA THR A 2 25.53 -39.69 4.33
C THR A 2 25.95 -38.24 4.26
N ASP A 3 25.84 -37.66 3.04
CA ASP A 3 26.08 -36.24 2.79
C ASP A 3 24.88 -35.43 3.32
N THR A 4 25.11 -34.73 4.39
CA THR A 4 24.18 -33.75 4.97
C THR A 4 24.35 -32.44 4.20
N ILE A 5 23.41 -32.12 3.32
CA ILE A 5 23.34 -30.82 2.65
C ILE A 5 22.83 -29.82 3.68
N GLU A 6 23.73 -29.02 4.24
CA GLU A 6 23.41 -27.84 5.04
C GLU A 6 22.71 -26.78 4.20
N LYS A 7 21.41 -26.62 4.46
CA LYS A 7 20.58 -25.59 3.86
C LYS A 7 20.90 -24.25 4.52
N VAL A 8 21.81 -23.48 3.92
CA VAL A 8 22.09 -22.10 4.32
C VAL A 8 20.84 -21.25 4.13
N ALA A 9 20.11 -21.06 5.21
CA ALA A 9 18.98 -20.13 5.27
C ALA A 9 19.51 -18.69 5.26
N SER A 10 19.31 -17.98 4.16
CA SER A 10 19.56 -16.54 4.05
C SER A 10 18.70 -15.78 5.04
N THR A 11 19.30 -15.34 6.14
CA THR A 11 18.67 -14.54 7.19
C THR A 11 18.72 -13.06 6.86
N ASN A 12 17.82 -12.57 5.99
CA ASN A 12 17.55 -11.14 5.89
C ASN A 12 16.14 -10.86 6.45
N PRO A 13 16.01 -9.93 7.41
CA PRO A 13 14.71 -9.66 8.03
C PRO A 13 13.77 -9.00 7.01
N PRO A 14 12.57 -9.56 6.76
CA PRO A 14 11.63 -9.06 5.76
C PRO A 14 11.04 -7.66 6.08
N THR A 15 11.21 -7.17 7.29
CA THR A 15 10.71 -5.88 7.76
C THR A 15 11.29 -4.66 7.05
N LYS A 16 12.55 -4.70 6.60
CA LYS A 16 13.17 -3.56 5.88
C LYS A 16 12.71 -3.44 4.43
N GLN A 17 12.22 -4.52 3.83
CA GLN A 17 11.79 -4.53 2.43
C GLN A 17 10.35 -4.03 2.28
N ALA A 18 9.48 -4.34 3.26
CA ALA A 18 8.06 -4.01 3.23
C ALA A 18 7.74 -2.51 3.23
N THR A 19 8.59 -1.70 3.89
CA THR A 19 8.36 -0.25 4.02
C THR A 19 9.41 0.59 3.32
N ARG A 20 10.16 0.00 2.39
CA ARG A 20 11.31 0.65 1.73
C ARG A 20 10.98 1.98 1.08
N TYR A 21 9.83 2.07 0.42
CA TYR A 21 9.38 3.27 -0.28
C TYR A 21 8.54 4.18 0.60
N LEU A 22 7.82 3.61 1.56
CA LEU A 22 6.99 4.36 2.51
C LEU A 22 7.83 5.02 3.61
N GLY A 23 8.88 4.34 4.11
CA GLY A 23 9.82 4.85 5.09
C GLY A 23 9.13 5.43 6.32
N ASN A 24 9.49 6.66 6.69
CA ASN A 24 8.98 7.38 7.85
C ASN A 24 7.50 7.78 7.74
N CYS A 25 6.87 7.61 6.56
CA CYS A 25 5.46 7.94 6.36
C CYS A 25 4.50 6.81 6.77
N THR A 26 5.00 5.68 7.28
CA THR A 26 4.19 4.51 7.63
C THR A 26 3.07 4.86 8.62
N PHE A 27 3.41 5.51 9.75
CA PHE A 27 2.42 5.90 10.77
C PHE A 27 1.43 6.94 10.25
N ILE A 28 1.87 7.85 9.39
CA ILE A 28 1.01 8.85 8.76
C ILE A 28 -0.08 8.17 7.93
N VAL A 29 0.30 7.20 7.08
CA VAL A 29 -0.64 6.44 6.24
C VAL A 29 -1.61 5.63 7.09
N MET A 30 -1.11 4.94 8.11
CA MET A 30 -1.94 4.14 9.02
C MET A 30 -2.99 5.02 9.73
N ALA A 31 -2.58 6.10 10.36
CA ALA A 31 -3.47 7.00 11.09
C ALA A 31 -4.49 7.69 10.15
N TRP A 32 -4.05 8.11 8.96
CA TRP A 32 -4.94 8.68 7.97
C TRP A 32 -6.00 7.66 7.48
N HIS A 33 -5.58 6.44 7.16
CA HIS A 33 -6.52 5.41 6.72
C HIS A 33 -7.45 4.97 7.85
N GLN A 34 -6.95 4.83 9.08
CA GLN A 34 -7.76 4.56 10.26
C GLN A 34 -8.86 5.60 10.43
N ARG A 35 -8.55 6.89 10.25
CA ARG A 35 -9.55 7.95 10.26
C ARG A 35 -10.64 7.77 9.21
N LEU A 36 -10.27 7.36 7.98
CA LEU A 36 -11.26 7.07 6.93
C LEU A 36 -12.18 5.90 7.30
N LEU A 37 -11.68 4.90 8.04
CA LEU A 37 -12.48 3.77 8.55
C LEU A 37 -13.39 4.17 9.71
N GLU A 38 -12.91 4.95 10.68
CA GLU A 38 -13.70 5.46 11.82
C GLU A 38 -14.94 6.22 11.35
N ILE A 39 -14.79 7.03 10.32
CA ILE A 39 -15.88 7.78 9.71
C ILE A 39 -16.98 6.84 9.16
N LYS A 40 -16.58 5.68 8.61
CA LYS A 40 -17.52 4.71 8.04
C LYS A 40 -18.16 3.83 9.11
N ASN A 41 -17.40 3.47 10.13
CA ASN A 41 -17.79 2.51 11.15
C ASN A 41 -18.07 3.25 12.46
N LYS A 42 -19.16 4.01 12.55
CA LYS A 42 -19.59 4.73 13.77
C LYS A 42 -19.67 3.84 15.03
N ALA A 43 -19.53 2.52 14.91
CA ALA A 43 -19.74 1.56 15.99
C ALA A 43 -18.48 0.82 16.49
N GLN A 44 -17.32 0.95 15.85
CA GLN A 44 -16.10 0.25 16.29
C GLN A 44 -14.98 1.24 16.55
N GLN A 45 -14.84 1.63 17.80
CA GLN A 45 -13.60 2.20 18.32
C GLN A 45 -12.57 1.07 18.36
N LEU A 46 -11.70 1.00 17.37
CA LEU A 46 -10.48 0.25 17.46
C LEU A 46 -9.56 0.98 18.46
N GLN A 47 -9.55 0.53 19.69
CA GLN A 47 -8.49 0.83 20.65
C GLN A 47 -7.28 0.01 20.21
N GLY A 48 -6.46 0.53 19.30
CA GLY A 48 -5.12 0.01 19.06
C GLY A 48 -4.20 0.56 20.14
N GLU A 49 -3.42 -0.30 20.76
CA GLU A 49 -2.27 0.06 21.59
C GLU A 49 -1.12 0.61 20.72
N ASP A 50 -1.41 1.59 19.89
CA ASP A 50 -0.44 2.19 18.98
C ASP A 50 0.30 3.29 19.73
N GLY A 51 1.64 3.29 19.61
CA GLY A 51 2.52 4.19 20.33
C GLY A 51 2.14 5.68 20.16
N GLU A 52 2.65 6.53 21.00
CA GLU A 52 2.32 7.99 21.10
C GLU A 52 2.37 8.71 19.74
N GLU A 53 3.28 8.31 18.86
CA GLU A 53 3.47 8.93 17.54
C GLU A 53 2.28 8.72 16.60
N ASN A 54 1.71 7.51 16.56
CA ASN A 54 0.51 7.23 15.76
C ASN A 54 -0.71 7.98 16.32
N SER A 55 -0.79 8.11 17.65
CA SER A 55 -1.86 8.84 18.34
C SER A 55 -1.90 10.31 17.94
N ALA A 56 -0.75 10.99 17.80
CA ALA A 56 -0.67 12.38 17.37
C ALA A 56 -1.17 12.60 15.94
N TYR A 57 -0.77 11.75 15.00
CA TYR A 57 -1.27 11.80 13.61
C TYR A 57 -2.78 11.50 13.54
N LEU A 58 -3.24 10.52 14.29
CA LEU A 58 -4.66 10.19 14.32
C LEU A 58 -5.51 11.34 14.84
N GLN A 59 -5.07 12.03 15.91
CA GLN A 59 -5.74 13.20 16.44
C GLN A 59 -5.80 14.34 15.41
N PHE A 60 -4.70 14.59 14.69
CA PHE A 60 -4.69 15.57 13.60
C PHE A 60 -5.75 15.23 12.54
N PHE A 61 -5.80 14.00 12.06
CA PHE A 61 -6.77 13.62 11.02
C PHE A 61 -8.21 13.62 11.53
N ARG A 62 -8.46 13.33 12.80
CA ARG A 62 -9.79 13.43 13.41
C ARG A 62 -10.34 14.84 13.38
N THR A 63 -9.49 15.85 13.55
CA THR A 63 -9.90 17.26 13.51
C THR A 63 -10.00 17.81 12.09
N THR A 64 -9.26 17.25 11.13
CA THR A 64 -9.10 17.81 9.79
C THR A 64 -10.00 17.14 8.74
N ILE A 65 -10.32 15.82 8.88
CA ILE A 65 -11.09 15.06 7.88
C ILE A 65 -12.50 14.78 8.37
N SER A 66 -13.48 15.26 7.60
CA SER A 66 -14.90 14.99 7.82
C SER A 66 -15.38 13.75 7.06
N ALA A 67 -16.59 13.26 7.40
CA ALA A 67 -17.25 12.17 6.68
C ALA A 67 -17.52 12.53 5.21
N SER A 68 -17.87 13.78 4.94
CA SER A 68 -18.08 14.29 3.59
C SER A 68 -16.80 14.20 2.75
N ASP A 69 -15.64 14.54 3.34
CA ASP A 69 -14.35 14.54 2.64
C ASP A 69 -13.90 13.13 2.28
N ALA A 70 -14.06 12.18 3.20
CA ALA A 70 -13.80 10.77 2.92
C ALA A 70 -14.69 10.21 1.79
N ALA A 71 -15.99 10.60 1.78
CA ALA A 71 -16.93 10.18 0.74
C ALA A 71 -16.59 10.79 -0.62
N LYS A 72 -16.17 12.06 -0.67
CA LYS A 72 -15.74 12.73 -1.90
C LYS A 72 -14.51 12.08 -2.49
N LEU A 73 -13.47 11.84 -1.67
CA LEU A 73 -12.24 11.17 -2.09
C LEU A 73 -12.52 9.82 -2.75
N LYS A 74 -13.43 9.04 -2.17
CA LYS A 74 -13.79 7.72 -2.71
C LYS A 74 -14.48 7.80 -4.08
N ARG A 75 -15.17 8.90 -4.38
CA ARG A 75 -15.92 9.07 -5.63
C ARG A 75 -15.08 9.66 -6.76
N CYS A 76 -13.83 10.04 -6.51
CA CYS A 76 -12.92 10.52 -7.55
C CYS A 76 -12.78 9.49 -8.67
N GLN A 77 -12.73 9.96 -9.90
CA GLN A 77 -12.58 9.13 -11.10
C GLN A 77 -11.19 9.31 -11.73
N HIS A 78 -10.53 10.42 -11.45
CA HIS A 78 -9.21 10.78 -11.97
C HIS A 78 -8.30 11.23 -10.84
N MET A 79 -6.98 11.13 -11.02
CA MET A 79 -6.01 11.59 -10.03
C MET A 79 -6.09 13.09 -9.77
N ASP A 80 -6.43 13.88 -10.79
CA ASP A 80 -6.59 15.33 -10.64
C ASP A 80 -7.73 15.69 -9.69
N ASP A 81 -8.81 14.91 -9.68
CA ASP A 81 -9.91 15.10 -8.75
C ASP A 81 -9.46 14.87 -7.29
N VAL A 82 -8.54 13.93 -7.09
CA VAL A 82 -7.99 13.59 -5.76
C VAL A 82 -7.19 14.75 -5.18
N ALA A 83 -6.43 15.46 -6.03
CA ALA A 83 -5.59 16.59 -5.61
C ALA A 83 -6.40 17.70 -4.92
N MET A 84 -7.67 17.86 -5.28
CA MET A 84 -8.57 18.86 -4.76
C MET A 84 -9.34 18.42 -3.50
N GLN A 85 -9.18 17.17 -3.05
CA GLN A 85 -9.95 16.65 -1.92
C GLN A 85 -9.31 17.03 -0.57
N PRO A 86 -10.08 17.56 0.39
CA PRO A 86 -9.56 17.91 1.71
C PRO A 86 -8.89 16.73 2.43
N ALA A 87 -9.41 15.52 2.26
CA ALA A 87 -8.83 14.31 2.84
C ALA A 87 -7.42 13.99 2.29
N PHE A 88 -7.16 14.27 1.00
CA PHE A 88 -5.81 14.16 0.44
C PHE A 88 -4.92 15.30 0.92
N ILE A 89 -5.42 16.53 0.92
CA ILE A 89 -4.66 17.70 1.35
C ILE A 89 -4.17 17.50 2.79
N ALA A 90 -5.02 16.99 3.69
CA ALA A 90 -4.63 16.66 5.06
C ALA A 90 -3.51 15.59 5.11
N LEU A 91 -3.59 14.54 4.28
CA LEU A 91 -2.52 13.56 4.18
C LEU A 91 -1.21 14.20 3.72
N TRP A 92 -1.27 15.01 2.65
CA TRP A 92 -0.09 15.64 2.06
C TRP A 92 0.60 16.61 3.02
N GLN A 93 -0.15 17.37 3.81
CA GLN A 93 0.40 18.25 4.85
C GLN A 93 1.28 17.54 5.88
N GLN A 94 1.07 16.26 6.15
CA GLN A 94 1.90 15.45 7.04
C GLN A 94 3.04 14.73 6.31
N VAL A 95 2.80 14.33 5.08
CA VAL A 95 3.76 13.58 4.25
C VAL A 95 4.88 14.47 3.73
N GLU A 96 4.56 15.61 3.14
CA GLU A 96 5.52 16.51 2.50
C GLU A 96 6.68 16.94 3.43
N PRO A 97 6.43 17.42 4.66
CA PRO A 97 7.51 17.77 5.60
C PRO A 97 8.39 16.58 5.96
N THR A 98 7.81 15.37 6.02
CA THR A 98 8.54 14.12 6.32
C THR A 98 9.45 13.73 5.17
N LEU A 99 8.98 13.88 3.93
CA LEU A 99 9.79 13.64 2.72
C LEU A 99 10.94 14.65 2.61
N ILE A 100 10.67 15.94 2.85
CA ILE A 100 11.70 16.99 2.84
C ILE A 100 12.80 16.68 3.87
N LYS A 101 12.43 16.32 5.10
CA LYS A 101 13.40 15.95 6.15
C LYS A 101 14.24 14.74 5.75
N SER A 102 13.66 13.75 5.10
CA SER A 102 14.38 12.55 4.66
C SER A 102 15.38 12.83 3.53
N THR A 103 15.07 13.78 2.64
CA THR A 103 15.95 14.19 1.53
C THR A 103 17.03 15.18 1.95
N ALA A 104 16.78 16.04 2.95
CA ALA A 104 17.74 17.02 3.47
C ALA A 104 19.04 16.37 3.99
N ASN A 105 18.98 15.12 4.45
CA ASN A 105 20.14 14.37 4.89
C ASN A 105 21.06 13.89 3.72
N HIS A 106 20.63 14.05 2.46
CA HIS A 106 21.34 13.52 1.28
C HIS A 106 21.74 14.57 0.25
N SER A 107 21.24 15.80 0.32
CA SER A 107 21.59 16.86 -0.64
C SER A 107 21.24 18.26 -0.12
N ALA A 108 22.22 19.15 -0.17
CA ALA A 108 22.09 20.54 0.31
C ALA A 108 21.28 21.47 -0.62
N TYR A 109 20.76 21.00 -1.77
CA TYR A 109 20.33 21.93 -2.83
C TYR A 109 18.88 21.85 -3.31
N ASN A 110 18.04 20.92 -2.87
CA ASN A 110 16.62 20.95 -3.31
C ASN A 110 15.68 20.46 -2.23
N HIS A 111 15.05 21.38 -1.54
CA HIS A 111 14.01 21.12 -0.53
C HIS A 111 12.60 20.95 -1.13
N LYS A 112 12.47 20.74 -2.44
CA LYS A 112 11.18 20.57 -3.09
C LYS A 112 10.91 19.09 -3.35
N VAL A 113 9.76 18.61 -2.90
CA VAL A 113 9.27 17.26 -3.27
C VAL A 113 8.98 17.25 -4.77
N SER A 114 9.37 16.20 -5.47
CA SER A 114 9.17 16.10 -6.92
C SER A 114 7.68 15.93 -7.26
N ASP A 115 7.27 16.45 -8.43
CA ASP A 115 5.91 16.31 -8.94
C ASP A 115 5.50 14.83 -9.08
N ASN A 116 6.47 13.98 -9.35
CA ASN A 116 6.27 12.53 -9.42
C ASN A 116 5.96 11.90 -8.04
N ALA A 117 6.61 12.39 -6.97
CA ALA A 117 6.27 11.95 -5.63
C ALA A 117 4.87 12.42 -5.25
N PHE A 118 4.48 13.64 -5.61
CA PHE A 118 3.12 14.13 -5.42
C PHE A 118 2.10 13.23 -6.13
N ALA A 119 2.31 12.90 -7.42
CA ALA A 119 1.44 12.01 -8.18
C ALA A 119 1.34 10.61 -7.55
N ALA A 120 2.44 10.06 -7.03
CA ALA A 120 2.45 8.78 -6.34
C ALA A 120 1.58 8.82 -5.06
N TRP A 121 1.61 9.91 -4.32
CA TRP A 121 0.79 10.09 -3.12
C TRP A 121 -0.69 10.34 -3.42
N LEU A 122 -1.03 10.98 -4.55
CA LEU A 122 -2.42 11.01 -5.06
C LEU A 122 -2.94 9.60 -5.30
N ALA A 123 -2.13 8.75 -5.94
CA ALA A 123 -2.47 7.35 -6.19
C ALA A 123 -2.66 6.57 -4.87
N VAL A 124 -1.77 6.74 -3.90
CA VAL A 124 -1.90 6.14 -2.56
C VAL A 124 -3.24 6.55 -1.93
N ALA A 125 -3.55 7.84 -1.88
CA ALA A 125 -4.77 8.32 -1.26
C ALA A 125 -6.03 7.75 -1.95
N TRP A 126 -6.06 7.79 -3.29
CA TRP A 126 -7.22 7.29 -4.03
C TRP A 126 -7.43 5.79 -3.85
N VAL A 127 -6.39 4.98 -4.04
CA VAL A 127 -6.50 3.52 -3.94
C VAL A 127 -6.85 3.09 -2.52
N LEU A 128 -6.17 3.64 -1.51
CA LEU A 128 -6.45 3.30 -0.11
C LEU A 128 -7.86 3.71 0.34
N SER A 129 -8.45 4.76 -0.25
CA SER A 129 -9.83 5.15 0.05
C SER A 129 -10.85 4.06 -0.30
N GLN A 130 -10.49 3.11 -1.18
CA GLN A 130 -11.33 1.97 -1.54
C GLN A 130 -11.28 0.84 -0.50
N VAL A 131 -10.22 0.76 0.32
CA VAL A 131 -10.05 -0.28 1.34
C VAL A 131 -11.02 -0.05 2.50
N ARG A 132 -11.74 -1.11 2.90
CA ARG A 132 -12.72 -1.10 4.00
C ARG A 132 -12.37 -2.10 5.08
N THR A 133 -11.91 -3.28 4.67
CA THR A 133 -11.48 -4.36 5.55
C THR A 133 -9.96 -4.42 5.51
N VAL A 134 -9.33 -4.16 6.66
CA VAL A 134 -7.87 -4.09 6.79
C VAL A 134 -7.34 -5.38 7.37
N ASP A 135 -6.19 -5.80 6.89
CA ASP A 135 -5.41 -6.85 7.51
C ASP A 135 -4.50 -6.26 8.59
N ASP A 136 -4.89 -6.43 9.85
CA ASP A 136 -4.21 -5.87 11.01
C ASP A 136 -2.90 -6.61 11.38
N ARG A 137 -2.57 -7.69 10.66
CA ARG A 137 -1.37 -8.50 10.95
C ARG A 137 -0.06 -7.72 10.84
N TYR A 138 -0.07 -6.55 10.28
CA TYR A 138 1.08 -5.65 10.25
C TYR A 138 1.43 -5.10 11.65
N LEU A 139 0.44 -4.77 12.47
CA LEU A 139 0.64 -4.25 13.84
C LEU A 139 1.31 -5.29 14.75
N VAL A 140 1.05 -6.57 14.51
CA VAL A 140 1.62 -7.69 15.27
C VAL A 140 3.05 -8.05 14.83
N ALA A 141 3.45 -7.70 13.62
CA ALA A 141 4.75 -8.07 13.05
C ALA A 141 5.94 -7.30 13.64
N SER A 142 5.71 -6.19 14.33
CA SER A 142 6.72 -5.48 15.12
C SER A 142 7.32 -6.36 16.24
N ALA A 143 6.68 -7.47 16.57
CA ALA A 143 7.07 -8.40 17.65
C ALA A 143 7.89 -9.63 17.18
N GLY A 144 8.50 -9.62 16.00
CA GLY A 144 9.56 -10.57 15.63
C GLY A 144 9.16 -11.96 15.12
N LYS A 145 7.89 -12.21 14.70
CA LYS A 145 7.45 -13.51 14.18
C LYS A 145 7.07 -13.48 12.68
N SER A 146 8.05 -13.59 11.81
CA SER A 146 8.02 -13.03 10.47
C SER A 146 7.82 -13.97 9.28
N LYS A 147 7.55 -15.27 9.43
CA LYS A 147 7.42 -16.18 8.27
C LYS A 147 6.07 -16.17 7.53
N ARG A 148 5.03 -15.55 8.10
CA ARG A 148 3.67 -15.48 7.51
C ARG A 148 3.39 -14.20 6.72
N GLN A 149 4.33 -13.27 6.64
CA GLN A 149 4.10 -11.92 6.07
C GLN A 149 4.08 -11.86 4.53
N LEU A 150 4.67 -12.82 3.83
CA LEU A 150 4.68 -12.86 2.36
C LEU A 150 3.29 -13.15 1.76
N ASN A 151 2.37 -13.68 2.54
CA ASN A 151 1.08 -14.16 2.04
C ASN A 151 -0.02 -13.09 1.96
N ASN A 152 0.29 -11.81 2.20
CA ASN A 152 -0.73 -10.75 2.26
C ASN A 152 -0.46 -9.55 1.35
N THR A 153 0.44 -9.67 0.38
CA THR A 153 0.56 -8.68 -0.68
C THR A 153 -0.71 -8.70 -1.54
N LEU A 154 -1.03 -7.60 -2.20
CA LEU A 154 -2.20 -7.53 -3.09
C LEU A 154 -2.19 -8.66 -4.13
N ALA A 155 -1.01 -8.97 -4.71
CA ALA A 155 -0.86 -10.03 -5.70
C ALA A 155 -1.14 -11.42 -5.11
N CYS A 156 -0.74 -11.67 -3.86
CA CYS A 156 -1.05 -12.90 -3.15
C CYS A 156 -2.55 -13.06 -2.96
N VAL A 157 -3.22 -12.03 -2.41
CA VAL A 157 -4.68 -12.05 -2.22
C VAL A 157 -5.41 -12.23 -3.55
N ALA A 158 -4.97 -11.53 -4.62
CA ALA A 158 -5.59 -11.61 -5.93
C ALA A 158 -5.50 -13.00 -6.58
N GLY A 159 -4.40 -13.73 -6.31
CA GLY A 159 -4.16 -15.09 -6.84
C GLY A 159 -4.81 -16.20 -6.04
N GLN A 160 -5.32 -15.95 -4.83
CA GLN A 160 -6.01 -16.96 -4.03
C GLN A 160 -7.25 -17.48 -4.75
N ARG A 161 -7.54 -18.78 -4.58
CA ARG A 161 -8.74 -19.39 -5.15
C ARG A 161 -10.00 -19.00 -4.37
N GLN A 162 -11.11 -18.95 -5.05
CA GLN A 162 -12.43 -18.81 -4.41
C GLN A 162 -12.79 -20.13 -3.71
N ASP A 163 -13.49 -20.03 -2.58
CA ASP A 163 -13.89 -21.21 -1.77
C ASP A 163 -14.71 -22.23 -2.57
N ASP A 164 -15.44 -21.79 -3.60
CA ASP A 164 -16.34 -22.61 -4.40
C ASP A 164 -15.76 -23.05 -5.76
N GLY A 165 -14.46 -22.87 -6.04
CA GLY A 165 -13.94 -23.24 -7.37
C GLY A 165 -12.45 -23.00 -7.61
N ASP A 166 -12.00 -23.49 -8.77
CA ASP A 166 -10.60 -23.37 -9.24
C ASP A 166 -10.23 -21.98 -9.76
N ARG A 167 -11.12 -20.99 -9.63
CA ARG A 167 -10.87 -19.66 -10.17
C ARG A 167 -10.23 -18.75 -9.13
N PRO A 168 -9.22 -17.96 -9.52
CA PRO A 168 -8.63 -16.98 -8.61
C PRO A 168 -9.62 -15.85 -8.34
N LEU A 169 -9.44 -15.15 -7.20
CA LEU A 169 -10.26 -14.00 -6.81
C LEU A 169 -10.24 -12.88 -7.86
N ILE A 170 -9.09 -12.69 -8.49
CA ILE A 170 -8.93 -11.82 -9.67
C ILE A 170 -8.49 -12.69 -10.85
N THR A 171 -9.25 -12.66 -11.95
CA THR A 171 -8.92 -13.46 -13.13
C THR A 171 -7.56 -13.08 -13.73
N PRO A 172 -6.82 -14.04 -14.35
CA PRO A 172 -5.51 -13.77 -14.96
C PRO A 172 -5.54 -12.59 -15.94
N LEU A 173 -6.56 -12.51 -16.79
CA LEU A 173 -6.69 -11.42 -17.77
C LEU A 173 -6.77 -10.03 -17.10
N ARG A 174 -7.49 -9.90 -15.99
CA ARG A 174 -7.57 -8.63 -15.24
C ARG A 174 -6.26 -8.30 -14.57
N PHE A 175 -5.60 -9.31 -14.00
CA PHE A 175 -4.31 -9.15 -13.37
C PHE A 175 -3.22 -8.76 -14.39
N GLU A 176 -3.16 -9.43 -15.53
CA GLU A 176 -2.24 -9.12 -16.63
C GLU A 176 -2.45 -7.70 -17.16
N LYS A 177 -3.70 -7.25 -17.27
CA LYS A 177 -4.02 -5.88 -17.67
C LYS A 177 -3.46 -4.85 -16.68
N LEU A 178 -3.49 -5.14 -15.37
CA LEU A 178 -2.92 -4.27 -14.35
C LEU A 178 -1.38 -4.22 -14.47
N VAL A 179 -0.71 -5.38 -14.49
CA VAL A 179 0.77 -5.42 -14.51
C VAL A 179 1.38 -4.95 -15.82
N SER A 180 0.61 -4.95 -16.91
CA SER A 180 1.01 -4.42 -18.22
C SER A 180 0.74 -2.92 -18.37
N ALA A 181 0.06 -2.28 -17.42
CA ALA A 181 -0.24 -0.86 -17.49
C ALA A 181 1.05 -0.03 -17.48
N ARG A 182 1.18 0.90 -18.43
CA ARG A 182 2.37 1.76 -18.59
C ARG A 182 2.08 3.22 -18.27
N ASP A 183 0.82 3.59 -18.20
CA ASP A 183 0.37 4.93 -17.87
C ASP A 183 -0.10 4.99 -16.40
N PRO A 184 0.33 5.99 -15.60
CA PRO A 184 -0.04 6.11 -14.20
C PRO A 184 -1.55 6.15 -13.95
N ASN A 185 -2.31 6.93 -14.73
CA ASN A 185 -3.76 7.03 -14.56
C ASN A 185 -4.46 5.69 -14.81
N ASN A 186 -4.03 4.99 -15.87
CA ASN A 186 -4.56 3.65 -16.18
C ASN A 186 -4.20 2.64 -15.09
N PHE A 187 -2.93 2.62 -14.63
CA PHE A 187 -2.49 1.76 -13.54
C PHE A 187 -3.34 1.98 -12.28
N VAL A 188 -3.46 3.23 -11.83
CA VAL A 188 -4.19 3.57 -10.60
C VAL A 188 -5.68 3.22 -10.71
N SER A 189 -6.31 3.49 -11.86
CA SER A 189 -7.71 3.13 -12.11
C SER A 189 -7.95 1.62 -12.07
N LEU A 190 -7.06 0.83 -12.69
CA LEU A 190 -7.15 -0.63 -12.68
C LEU A 190 -6.92 -1.18 -11.26
N LEU A 191 -5.95 -0.62 -10.54
CA LEU A 191 -5.63 -1.01 -9.17
C LEU A 191 -6.78 -0.70 -8.21
N ALA A 192 -7.36 0.51 -8.29
CA ALA A 192 -8.51 0.90 -7.47
C ALA A 192 -9.72 -0.03 -7.70
N ARG A 193 -10.00 -0.39 -8.97
CA ARG A 193 -11.07 -1.36 -9.31
C ARG A 193 -10.78 -2.75 -8.76
N MET A 194 -9.53 -3.22 -8.84
CA MET A 194 -9.12 -4.52 -8.30
C MET A 194 -9.28 -4.54 -6.77
N VAL A 195 -8.81 -3.51 -6.07
CA VAL A 195 -8.98 -3.36 -4.62
C VAL A 195 -10.46 -3.36 -4.26
N ALA A 196 -11.30 -2.59 -4.98
CA ALA A 196 -12.74 -2.55 -4.73
C ALA A 196 -13.39 -3.92 -4.93
N GLN A 197 -12.98 -4.69 -5.95
CA GLN A 197 -13.48 -6.05 -6.20
C GLN A 197 -13.10 -7.00 -5.06
N LEU A 198 -11.84 -7.01 -4.62
CA LEU A 198 -11.38 -7.84 -3.49
C LEU A 198 -12.14 -7.49 -2.20
N GLN A 199 -12.37 -6.21 -1.95
CA GLN A 199 -13.16 -5.75 -0.81
C GLN A 199 -14.64 -6.18 -0.87
N GLN A 200 -15.23 -6.26 -2.08
CA GLN A 200 -16.59 -6.80 -2.27
C GLN A 200 -16.66 -8.30 -1.98
N GLN A 201 -15.57 -9.02 -2.19
CA GLN A 201 -15.40 -10.44 -1.86
C GLN A 201 -14.99 -10.68 -0.39
N GLY A 202 -15.02 -9.64 0.45
CA GLY A 202 -14.68 -9.75 1.88
C GLY A 202 -13.19 -9.89 2.19
N GLN A 203 -12.31 -9.71 1.19
CA GLN A 203 -10.87 -9.88 1.40
C GLN A 203 -10.28 -8.70 2.17
N ALA A 204 -9.49 -9.02 3.20
CA ALA A 204 -8.74 -8.02 3.94
C ALA A 204 -7.45 -7.62 3.20
N ILE A 205 -7.11 -6.33 3.19
CA ILE A 205 -5.94 -5.79 2.50
C ILE A 205 -5.06 -5.05 3.50
N ASN A 206 -3.75 -5.31 3.45
CA ASN A 206 -2.78 -4.57 4.23
C ASN A 206 -2.49 -3.21 3.58
N VAL A 207 -2.90 -2.13 4.21
CA VAL A 207 -2.79 -0.77 3.67
C VAL A 207 -1.35 -0.27 3.57
N VAL A 208 -0.48 -0.71 4.47
CA VAL A 208 0.94 -0.31 4.47
C VAL A 208 1.67 -0.95 3.30
N TRP A 209 1.45 -2.25 3.06
CA TRP A 209 2.02 -2.93 1.92
C TRP A 209 1.50 -2.36 0.61
N LEU A 210 0.19 -2.13 0.52
CA LEU A 210 -0.42 -1.56 -0.69
C LEU A 210 0.12 -0.15 -0.98
N ALA A 211 0.25 0.71 0.04
CA ALA A 211 0.85 2.03 -0.14
C ALA A 211 2.30 1.94 -0.61
N ASN A 212 3.10 1.06 0.02
CA ASN A 212 4.49 0.85 -0.37
C ASN A 212 4.61 0.32 -1.81
N ASP A 213 3.74 -0.57 -2.23
CA ASP A 213 3.72 -1.12 -3.59
C ASP A 213 3.35 -0.04 -4.62
N ILE A 214 2.39 0.84 -4.32
CA ILE A 214 2.07 1.98 -5.19
C ILE A 214 3.29 2.88 -5.36
N LEU A 215 3.95 3.26 -4.26
CA LEU A 215 5.16 4.08 -4.32
C LEU A 215 6.30 3.39 -5.08
N HIS A 216 6.44 2.06 -4.93
CA HIS A 216 7.39 1.25 -5.69
C HIS A 216 7.10 1.29 -7.18
N TRP A 217 5.83 1.13 -7.59
CA TRP A 217 5.45 1.20 -9.00
C TRP A 217 5.80 2.56 -9.62
N PHE A 218 5.53 3.66 -8.92
CA PHE A 218 5.89 4.99 -9.39
C PHE A 218 7.41 5.17 -9.48
N ALA A 219 8.20 4.61 -8.56
CA ALA A 219 9.64 4.60 -8.63
C ALA A 219 10.16 3.81 -9.84
N ASP A 220 9.56 2.65 -10.14
CA ASP A 220 9.88 1.84 -11.32
C ASP A 220 9.51 2.55 -12.62
N TYR A 221 8.35 3.23 -12.64
CA TYR A 221 7.89 4.01 -13.78
C TYR A 221 8.86 5.14 -14.13
N GLN A 222 9.48 5.76 -13.15
CA GLN A 222 10.50 6.81 -13.34
C GLN A 222 11.85 6.26 -13.79
N GLY A 223 12.01 4.96 -13.87
CA GLY A 223 13.24 4.31 -14.32
C GLY A 223 14.39 4.37 -13.31
N SER A 224 14.13 4.80 -12.07
CA SER A 224 15.19 5.21 -11.15
C SER A 224 15.74 4.10 -10.25
N ASN A 225 15.09 2.94 -10.10
CA ASN A 225 15.36 2.13 -8.92
C ASN A 225 15.51 0.61 -9.07
N TYR A 226 15.28 0.00 -10.22
CA TYR A 226 15.51 -1.44 -10.30
C TYR A 226 16.89 -1.77 -10.87
N ARG A 227 17.59 -2.67 -10.19
CA ARG A 227 18.92 -3.16 -10.61
C ARG A 227 18.79 -4.40 -11.51
N THR A 228 17.76 -5.18 -11.27
CA THR A 228 17.47 -6.40 -12.03
C THR A 228 16.00 -6.47 -12.40
N PRO A 229 15.59 -7.22 -13.45
CA PRO A 229 14.17 -7.40 -13.78
C PRO A 229 13.33 -7.92 -12.61
N LYS A 230 13.92 -8.72 -11.70
CA LYS A 230 13.24 -9.25 -10.50
C LYS A 230 12.91 -8.18 -9.46
N ASP A 231 13.59 -7.03 -9.52
CA ASP A 231 13.34 -5.92 -8.59
C ASP A 231 12.10 -5.11 -8.97
N LYS A 232 11.61 -5.24 -10.21
CA LYS A 232 10.38 -4.57 -10.65
C LYS A 232 9.16 -5.10 -9.91
N LEU A 233 8.33 -4.19 -9.41
CA LEU A 233 7.10 -4.56 -8.72
C LEU A 233 6.20 -5.47 -9.57
N THR A 234 6.00 -5.13 -10.85
CA THR A 234 5.14 -5.91 -11.75
C THR A 234 5.63 -7.35 -11.93
N VAL A 235 6.95 -7.58 -11.93
CA VAL A 235 7.53 -8.93 -11.98
C VAL A 235 7.31 -9.66 -10.66
N GLN A 236 7.56 -8.99 -9.52
CA GLN A 236 7.31 -9.57 -8.19
C GLN A 236 5.84 -9.95 -8.01
N TRP A 237 4.93 -9.09 -8.41
CA TRP A 237 3.50 -9.34 -8.38
C TRP A 237 3.11 -10.52 -9.26
N SER A 238 3.63 -10.61 -10.49
CA SER A 238 3.33 -11.72 -11.39
C SER A 238 3.79 -13.05 -10.81
N LEU A 239 5.03 -13.11 -10.30
CA LEU A 239 5.55 -14.33 -9.67
C LEU A 239 4.68 -14.76 -8.48
N THR A 240 4.30 -13.81 -7.60
CA THR A 240 3.46 -14.10 -6.43
C THR A 240 2.05 -14.54 -6.84
N TYR A 241 1.42 -13.84 -7.78
CA TYR A 241 0.07 -14.14 -8.25
C TYR A 241 -0.01 -15.56 -8.83
N TYR A 242 0.89 -15.92 -9.77
CA TYR A 242 0.86 -17.22 -10.42
C TYR A 242 1.28 -18.35 -9.47
N GLN A 243 2.14 -18.10 -8.50
CA GLN A 243 2.42 -19.08 -7.45
C GLN A 243 1.14 -19.41 -6.67
N MET A 244 0.39 -18.40 -6.21
CA MET A 244 -0.85 -18.60 -5.45
C MET A 244 -1.98 -19.20 -6.28
N TYR A 245 -1.98 -18.96 -7.59
CA TYR A 245 -2.97 -19.52 -8.52
C TYR A 245 -2.69 -20.99 -8.84
N SER A 246 -1.42 -21.42 -8.80
CA SER A 246 -1.00 -22.80 -9.13
C SER A 246 -1.09 -23.75 -7.93
N ASP A 247 -1.07 -23.23 -6.69
CA ASP A 247 -1.23 -23.98 -5.44
C ASP A 247 -2.70 -24.27 -5.16
#